data_7044c403dc89149c63efd23f6429bb64
#
_entry.id   7044c403dc89149c63efd23f6429bb64
#
_cell.length_a   1.000
_cell.length_b   1.000
_cell.length_c   1.000
_cell.angle_alpha   90.00
_cell.angle_beta   90.00
_cell.angle_gamma   90.00
#
_symmetry.space_group_name_H-M   'P 1'
#
loop_
_entity.id
_entity.type
_entity.pdbx_description
1 polymer ?
#
loop_
_entity_poly.entity_id
_entity_poly.type
_entity_poly.pdbx_seq_one_letter_code
_entity_poly.pdbx_strand_id
1 'polypeptide(L)'
;MKCLAVCQDEAVARTLHHALVPTFEFTCLVDRQPLAKRLQDAGLHCLAGDPRRADSYVKADVSSQTCVIIEDPGKRGLRRVLGAVQDAGATLIYVLGTPNLLHRSWNDELRLEFPDVTGLEFAELLSEPLLPQLSRSTTRAKVQQYQRYFADADRVLILLHNDPDPDAMASGLALRTVLRRTKTTAIIGALGDVTRPENLRMAKLLDIQVERITPDAFNHFDRVATVDVQPHYFGIALPKVDLVIDHHPEQPGYTAIYKDIRADYGSTSTILTEHLRAVGMSISERTATAMLYAIKSDTLFFARHTNRLDLDAFTYLYPLADSAMIRKMEGAEITLERLEYVRRAMKYGALHNQVFTAFLGTSSREDFIVYLADFFLQLEDVKWTVVAGVVNDTLIVSVRNLGYTRNAGEFVRQSFADIGSAGGHRSMAKALLPLENFREKFGNLDDAQVAQTLHQLINAFLKD
;
A
#
# COMPACT_ATOMS: atom_id res chain seq x y z
N MET A 1 5.93 10.89 -36.22
CA MET A 1 4.89 11.93 -36.07
C MET A 1 5.59 13.29 -36.02
N LYS A 2 5.04 14.31 -36.72
CA LYS A 2 5.62 15.66 -36.70
C LYS A 2 5.20 16.42 -35.44
N CYS A 3 6.11 17.23 -34.89
CA CYS A 3 5.85 18.13 -33.79
C CYS A 3 6.35 19.54 -34.13
N LEU A 4 5.44 20.52 -34.06
CA LEU A 4 5.76 21.93 -34.21
C LEU A 4 5.71 22.61 -32.85
N ALA A 5 6.80 23.21 -32.40
CA ALA A 5 6.83 24.05 -31.20
C ALA A 5 6.81 25.54 -31.59
N VAL A 6 5.81 26.26 -31.13
CA VAL A 6 5.68 27.72 -31.28
C VAL A 6 6.31 28.36 -30.02
N CYS A 7 7.51 28.91 -30.12
CA CYS A 7 8.26 29.38 -28.97
C CYS A 7 8.58 30.87 -29.06
N GLN A 8 8.63 31.51 -27.90
CA GLN A 8 9.06 32.90 -27.73
C GLN A 8 10.45 32.97 -27.07
N ASP A 9 10.75 31.97 -26.24
CA ASP A 9 11.99 31.86 -25.47
C ASP A 9 12.92 30.79 -26.04
N GLU A 10 14.22 31.10 -26.07
CA GLU A 10 15.26 30.21 -26.61
C GLU A 10 15.43 28.96 -25.73
N ALA A 11 15.34 29.11 -24.38
CA ALA A 11 15.50 27.99 -23.47
C ALA A 11 14.34 26.99 -23.59
N VAL A 12 13.12 27.50 -23.75
CA VAL A 12 11.93 26.65 -23.99
C VAL A 12 12.09 25.87 -25.30
N ALA A 13 12.48 26.54 -26.41
CA ALA A 13 12.69 25.88 -27.69
C ALA A 13 13.75 24.79 -27.63
N ARG A 14 14.88 25.03 -26.98
CA ARG A 14 15.96 24.05 -26.79
C ARG A 14 15.54 22.90 -25.90
N THR A 15 14.79 23.17 -24.82
CA THR A 15 14.29 22.13 -23.92
C THR A 15 13.32 21.19 -24.63
N LEU A 16 12.35 21.76 -25.35
CA LEU A 16 11.40 20.94 -26.13
C LEU A 16 12.10 20.15 -27.25
N HIS A 17 13.05 20.74 -27.94
CA HIS A 17 13.86 20.04 -28.93
C HIS A 17 14.58 18.84 -28.31
N HIS A 18 15.30 19.03 -27.23
CA HIS A 18 16.05 17.96 -26.56
C HIS A 18 15.14 16.84 -26.07
N ALA A 19 13.96 17.18 -25.58
CA ALA A 19 13.01 16.21 -25.03
C ALA A 19 12.27 15.42 -26.14
N LEU A 20 11.98 16.04 -27.29
CA LEU A 20 11.07 15.48 -28.29
C LEU A 20 11.74 14.87 -29.52
N VAL A 21 12.93 15.32 -29.92
CA VAL A 21 13.67 14.80 -31.09
C VAL A 21 13.87 13.29 -31.08
N PRO A 22 14.11 12.59 -29.94
CA PRO A 22 14.22 11.13 -29.95
C PRO A 22 12.97 10.40 -30.47
N THR A 23 11.79 11.08 -30.44
CA THR A 23 10.51 10.44 -30.77
C THR A 23 9.78 11.12 -31.94
N PHE A 24 10.01 12.41 -32.15
CA PHE A 24 9.28 13.24 -33.12
C PHE A 24 10.22 13.92 -34.13
N GLU A 25 9.72 14.12 -35.36
CA GLU A 25 10.29 15.06 -36.30
C GLU A 25 9.94 16.47 -35.81
N PHE A 26 10.91 17.16 -35.21
CA PHE A 26 10.70 18.40 -34.50
C PHE A 26 11.02 19.62 -35.36
N THR A 27 10.11 20.58 -35.38
CA THR A 27 10.29 21.91 -36.01
C THR A 27 9.94 23.00 -34.98
N CYS A 28 10.67 24.09 -34.94
CA CYS A 28 10.35 25.25 -34.13
C CYS A 28 9.85 26.39 -34.99
N LEU A 29 8.81 27.12 -34.55
CA LEU A 29 8.33 28.38 -35.15
C LEU A 29 8.54 29.52 -34.13
N VAL A 30 9.23 30.56 -34.52
CA VAL A 30 9.48 31.75 -33.69
C VAL A 30 9.13 33.03 -34.46
N ASP A 31 8.71 34.07 -33.74
CA ASP A 31 8.30 35.36 -34.36
C ASP A 31 9.48 36.24 -34.77
N ARG A 32 10.69 36.00 -34.20
CA ARG A 32 11.86 36.86 -34.37
C ARG A 32 12.95 36.18 -35.19
N GLN A 33 13.33 36.79 -36.32
CA GLN A 33 14.39 36.31 -37.21
C GLN A 33 15.75 36.08 -36.48
N PRO A 34 16.20 36.96 -35.56
CA PRO A 34 17.44 36.72 -34.85
C PRO A 34 17.40 35.51 -33.95
N LEU A 35 16.26 35.19 -33.36
CA LEU A 35 16.06 33.99 -32.55
C LEU A 35 16.08 32.73 -33.43
N ALA A 36 15.38 32.75 -34.54
CA ALA A 36 15.39 31.67 -35.52
C ALA A 36 16.83 31.32 -35.95
N LYS A 37 17.62 32.32 -36.28
CA LYS A 37 19.03 32.13 -36.68
C LYS A 37 19.85 31.49 -35.58
N ARG A 38 19.75 31.94 -34.33
CA ARG A 38 20.49 31.34 -33.19
C ARG A 38 20.11 29.89 -32.97
N LEU A 39 18.81 29.56 -33.09
CA LEU A 39 18.35 28.18 -32.96
C LEU A 39 18.83 27.30 -34.11
N GLN A 40 18.85 27.82 -35.35
CA GLN A 40 19.40 27.13 -36.53
C GLN A 40 20.92 26.90 -36.36
N ASP A 41 21.65 27.90 -35.93
CA ASP A 41 23.11 27.80 -35.65
C ASP A 41 23.39 26.74 -34.55
N ALA A 42 22.43 26.50 -33.68
CA ALA A 42 22.50 25.47 -32.65
C ALA A 42 21.97 24.09 -33.10
N GLY A 43 21.67 23.92 -34.41
CA GLY A 43 21.27 22.66 -35.01
C GLY A 43 19.78 22.34 -34.95
N LEU A 44 18.91 23.29 -34.56
CA LEU A 44 17.48 23.09 -34.56
C LEU A 44 16.86 23.45 -35.92
N HIS A 45 15.93 22.61 -36.39
CA HIS A 45 15.09 23.01 -37.52
C HIS A 45 14.10 24.09 -37.06
N CYS A 46 14.33 25.34 -37.44
CA CYS A 46 13.57 26.49 -36.98
C CYS A 46 13.15 27.39 -38.10
N LEU A 47 11.89 27.83 -38.06
CA LEU A 47 11.28 28.75 -39.01
C LEU A 47 10.99 30.11 -38.32
N ALA A 48 11.17 31.21 -39.05
CA ALA A 48 10.73 32.51 -38.58
C ALA A 48 9.40 32.84 -39.25
N GLY A 49 8.39 33.27 -38.46
CA GLY A 49 7.08 33.63 -38.95
C GLY A 49 6.17 34.17 -37.83
N ASP A 50 5.16 34.93 -38.18
CA ASP A 50 4.18 35.39 -37.20
C ASP A 50 3.25 34.25 -36.78
N PRO A 51 3.26 33.84 -35.52
CA PRO A 51 2.44 32.73 -35.03
C PRO A 51 0.91 33.01 -35.08
N ARG A 52 0.52 34.23 -35.30
CA ARG A 52 -0.90 34.63 -35.41
C ARG A 52 -1.43 34.53 -36.84
N ARG A 53 -0.64 34.03 -37.77
CA ARG A 53 -1.00 33.89 -39.20
C ARG A 53 -0.95 32.44 -39.64
N ALA A 54 -2.03 31.98 -40.26
CA ALA A 54 -2.14 30.61 -40.79
C ALA A 54 -1.02 30.26 -41.80
N ASP A 55 -0.57 31.24 -42.60
CA ASP A 55 0.52 31.05 -43.56
C ASP A 55 1.82 30.55 -42.93
N SER A 56 2.08 30.89 -41.65
CA SER A 56 3.28 30.42 -40.93
C SER A 56 3.23 28.91 -40.65
N TYR A 57 2.05 28.38 -40.42
CA TYR A 57 1.81 26.97 -40.18
C TYR A 57 1.76 26.14 -41.47
N VAL A 58 1.25 26.75 -42.55
CA VAL A 58 1.32 26.13 -43.88
C VAL A 58 2.78 25.94 -44.31
N LYS A 59 3.66 26.94 -44.06
CA LYS A 59 5.08 26.84 -44.35
C LYS A 59 5.78 25.79 -43.46
N ALA A 60 5.26 25.50 -42.29
CA ALA A 60 5.73 24.47 -41.40
C ALA A 60 5.14 23.08 -41.70
N ASP A 61 4.35 22.96 -42.79
CA ASP A 61 3.69 21.72 -43.22
C ASP A 61 2.82 21.09 -42.10
N VAL A 62 2.02 21.96 -41.44
CA VAL A 62 1.10 21.54 -40.36
C VAL A 62 -0.12 20.86 -40.97
N SER A 63 -0.54 19.77 -40.37
CA SER A 63 -1.72 18.97 -40.74
C SER A 63 -2.43 18.44 -39.50
N SER A 64 -3.54 17.71 -39.69
CA SER A 64 -4.27 17.04 -38.63
C SER A 64 -3.44 15.97 -37.86
N GLN A 65 -2.30 15.56 -38.42
CA GLN A 65 -1.38 14.61 -37.78
C GLN A 65 -0.17 15.29 -37.10
N THR A 66 -0.13 16.63 -37.13
CA THR A 66 0.93 17.40 -36.51
C THR A 66 0.58 17.74 -35.06
N CYS A 67 1.42 17.39 -34.11
CA CYS A 67 1.32 17.87 -32.73
C CYS A 67 1.85 19.30 -32.67
N VAL A 68 1.05 20.25 -32.22
CA VAL A 68 1.45 21.65 -32.08
C VAL A 68 1.53 22.02 -30.60
N ILE A 69 2.72 22.43 -30.14
CA ILE A 69 2.95 22.89 -28.76
C ILE A 69 3.19 24.40 -28.80
N ILE A 70 2.37 25.16 -28.11
CA ILE A 70 2.41 26.62 -28.08
C ILE A 70 2.92 27.07 -26.71
N GLU A 71 4.08 27.73 -26.66
CA GLU A 71 4.46 28.49 -25.49
C GLU A 71 3.49 29.66 -25.33
N ASP A 72 2.82 29.76 -24.16
CA ASP A 72 1.76 30.74 -23.95
C ASP A 72 2.20 32.18 -24.17
N PRO A 73 1.70 32.88 -25.21
CA PRO A 73 2.08 34.25 -25.52
C PRO A 73 1.37 35.30 -24.63
N GLY A 74 0.61 34.85 -23.65
CA GLY A 74 -0.22 35.69 -22.80
C GLY A 74 -1.60 35.98 -23.37
N LYS A 75 -2.50 36.53 -22.54
CA LYS A 75 -3.95 36.67 -22.75
C LYS A 75 -4.35 37.27 -24.10
N ARG A 76 -3.62 38.26 -24.61
CA ARG A 76 -3.98 38.97 -25.88
C ARG A 76 -3.52 38.25 -27.14
N GLY A 77 -2.53 37.35 -27.02
CA GLY A 77 -1.92 36.66 -28.17
C GLY A 77 -2.53 35.27 -28.41
N LEU A 78 -2.87 34.55 -27.38
CA LEU A 78 -3.20 33.12 -27.41
C LEU A 78 -4.40 32.80 -28.33
N ARG A 79 -5.52 33.52 -28.21
CA ARG A 79 -6.71 33.31 -29.05
C ARG A 79 -6.38 33.39 -30.55
N ARG A 80 -5.55 34.36 -30.97
CA ARG A 80 -5.18 34.54 -32.38
C ARG A 80 -4.25 33.43 -32.87
N VAL A 81 -3.33 32.99 -31.98
CA VAL A 81 -2.43 31.89 -32.30
C VAL A 81 -3.21 30.58 -32.44
N LEU A 82 -4.15 30.30 -31.53
CA LEU A 82 -4.99 29.10 -31.58
C LEU A 82 -5.88 29.08 -32.86
N GLY A 83 -6.52 30.20 -33.19
CA GLY A 83 -7.28 30.30 -34.43
C GLY A 83 -6.42 30.02 -35.69
N ALA A 84 -5.24 30.63 -35.78
CA ALA A 84 -4.32 30.41 -36.90
C ALA A 84 -3.81 28.97 -37.01
N VAL A 85 -3.63 28.26 -35.87
CA VAL A 85 -3.23 26.86 -35.84
C VAL A 85 -4.37 25.93 -36.29
N GLN A 86 -5.59 26.21 -35.84
CA GLN A 86 -6.78 25.47 -36.30
C GLN A 86 -7.09 25.70 -37.76
N ASP A 87 -6.99 26.94 -38.23
CA ASP A 87 -7.16 27.31 -39.67
C ASP A 87 -6.17 26.57 -40.57
N ALA A 88 -4.99 26.22 -40.03
CA ALA A 88 -3.99 25.37 -40.70
C ALA A 88 -4.27 23.85 -40.61
N GLY A 89 -5.35 23.45 -39.94
CA GLY A 89 -5.83 22.08 -39.86
C GLY A 89 -5.23 21.23 -38.75
N ALA A 90 -4.55 21.81 -37.78
CA ALA A 90 -4.05 21.05 -36.60
C ALA A 90 -5.21 20.68 -35.68
N THR A 91 -5.15 19.43 -35.15
CA THR A 91 -6.14 18.90 -34.20
C THR A 91 -5.52 18.53 -32.85
N LEU A 92 -4.20 18.34 -32.80
CA LEU A 92 -3.44 18.02 -31.57
C LEU A 92 -2.71 19.28 -31.11
N ILE A 93 -3.34 20.08 -30.26
CA ILE A 93 -2.83 21.40 -29.86
C ILE A 93 -2.65 21.43 -28.32
N TYR A 94 -1.47 21.81 -27.89
CA TYR A 94 -1.12 21.99 -26.49
C TYR A 94 -0.66 23.43 -26.23
N VAL A 95 -1.10 24.00 -25.13
CA VAL A 95 -0.63 25.31 -24.65
C VAL A 95 0.20 25.09 -23.39
N LEU A 96 1.47 25.51 -23.44
CA LEU A 96 2.44 25.32 -22.39
C LEU A 96 2.73 26.64 -21.69
N GLY A 97 2.54 26.70 -20.38
CA GLY A 97 2.79 27.92 -19.62
C GLY A 97 3.04 27.72 -18.13
N THR A 98 3.33 28.84 -17.45
CA THR A 98 3.40 28.84 -15.99
C THR A 98 1.98 28.92 -15.39
N PRO A 99 1.75 28.43 -14.14
CA PRO A 99 0.41 28.44 -13.52
C PRO A 99 -0.28 29.82 -13.59
N ASN A 100 0.43 30.89 -13.20
CA ASN A 100 -0.11 32.25 -13.21
C ASN A 100 -0.41 32.80 -14.61
N LEU A 101 0.34 32.38 -15.61
CA LEU A 101 0.14 32.81 -17.00
C LEU A 101 -1.00 32.01 -17.62
N LEU A 102 -0.99 30.70 -17.47
CA LEU A 102 -2.00 29.79 -18.01
C LEU A 102 -3.41 30.08 -17.46
N HIS A 103 -3.55 30.31 -16.15
CA HIS A 103 -4.83 30.71 -15.55
C HIS A 103 -5.40 32.03 -16.08
N ARG A 104 -4.53 32.95 -16.53
CA ARG A 104 -4.96 34.25 -17.08
C ARG A 104 -5.27 34.20 -18.56
N SER A 105 -4.55 33.44 -19.32
CA SER A 105 -4.64 33.35 -20.77
C SER A 105 -5.51 32.20 -21.27
N TRP A 106 -5.41 31.02 -20.65
CA TRP A 106 -6.17 29.81 -20.91
C TRP A 106 -7.38 29.71 -19.97
N ASN A 107 -8.28 30.67 -20.03
CA ASN A 107 -9.48 30.79 -19.19
C ASN A 107 -10.65 29.96 -19.71
N ASP A 108 -11.76 29.91 -18.95
CA ASP A 108 -12.95 29.12 -19.31
C ASP A 108 -13.56 29.53 -20.64
N GLU A 109 -13.49 30.82 -21.00
CA GLU A 109 -13.97 31.31 -22.29
C GLU A 109 -13.18 30.68 -23.45
N LEU A 110 -11.87 30.65 -23.38
CA LEU A 110 -11.02 30.03 -24.42
C LEU A 110 -11.14 28.49 -24.42
N ARG A 111 -11.34 27.86 -23.29
CA ARG A 111 -11.58 26.41 -23.21
C ARG A 111 -12.90 26.02 -23.91
N LEU A 112 -13.92 26.85 -23.79
CA LEU A 112 -15.19 26.63 -24.49
C LEU A 112 -15.07 26.89 -26.01
N GLU A 113 -14.28 27.90 -26.41
CA GLU A 113 -14.05 28.24 -27.82
C GLU A 113 -13.13 27.21 -28.52
N PHE A 114 -12.17 26.62 -27.78
CA PHE A 114 -11.18 25.67 -28.29
C PHE A 114 -11.20 24.37 -27.46
N PRO A 115 -12.25 23.55 -27.54
CA PRO A 115 -12.44 22.39 -26.67
C PRO A 115 -11.38 21.27 -26.85
N ASP A 116 -10.77 21.20 -28.03
CA ASP A 116 -9.77 20.18 -28.37
C ASP A 116 -8.34 20.58 -27.98
N VAL A 117 -8.15 21.77 -27.37
CA VAL A 117 -6.85 22.26 -26.95
C VAL A 117 -6.59 21.90 -25.49
N THR A 118 -5.39 21.34 -25.20
CA THR A 118 -4.98 20.97 -23.85
C THR A 118 -3.97 21.98 -23.28
N GLY A 119 -4.28 22.53 -22.11
CA GLY A 119 -3.33 23.35 -21.34
C GLY A 119 -2.39 22.46 -20.50
N LEU A 120 -1.10 22.73 -20.56
CA LEU A 120 -0.06 22.04 -19.79
C LEU A 120 0.72 23.05 -18.94
N GLU A 121 0.83 22.79 -17.65
CA GLU A 121 1.62 23.63 -16.76
C GLU A 121 3.07 23.10 -16.67
N PHE A 122 4.03 24.01 -16.78
CA PHE A 122 5.45 23.65 -16.55
C PHE A 122 5.66 23.01 -15.17
N ALA A 123 4.91 23.46 -14.16
CA ALA A 123 4.99 22.90 -12.81
C ALA A 123 4.56 21.43 -12.78
N GLU A 124 3.48 21.07 -13.49
CA GLU A 124 3.01 19.68 -13.58
C GLU A 124 3.99 18.81 -14.33
N LEU A 125 4.51 19.28 -15.47
CA LEU A 125 5.49 18.53 -16.27
C LEU A 125 6.81 18.29 -15.53
N LEU A 126 7.22 19.20 -14.64
CA LEU A 126 8.43 19.05 -13.83
C LEU A 126 8.18 18.26 -12.54
N SER A 127 6.98 18.32 -11.97
CA SER A 127 6.68 17.68 -10.68
C SER A 127 6.77 16.16 -10.77
N GLU A 128 6.28 15.54 -11.84
CA GLU A 128 6.33 14.08 -12.01
C GLU A 128 7.76 13.50 -11.99
N PRO A 129 8.75 14.01 -12.75
CA PRO A 129 10.10 13.49 -12.70
C PRO A 129 10.93 14.00 -11.52
N LEU A 130 10.71 15.27 -11.07
CA LEU A 130 11.56 15.92 -10.07
C LEU A 130 11.23 15.50 -8.64
N LEU A 131 9.94 15.47 -8.26
CA LEU A 131 9.54 15.13 -6.89
C LEU A 131 9.99 13.71 -6.47
N PRO A 132 9.85 12.66 -7.30
CA PRO A 132 10.37 11.34 -6.96
C PRO A 132 11.91 11.32 -6.80
N GLN A 133 12.64 12.11 -7.58
CA GLN A 133 14.10 12.20 -7.45
C GLN A 133 14.53 12.91 -6.17
N LEU A 134 13.87 14.00 -5.80
CA LEU A 134 14.11 14.71 -4.55
C LEU A 134 13.78 13.83 -3.35
N SER A 135 12.60 13.19 -3.36
CA SER A 135 12.19 12.24 -2.32
C SER A 135 13.20 11.09 -2.17
N ARG A 136 13.65 10.52 -3.30
CA ARG A 136 14.67 9.47 -3.28
C ARG A 136 16.02 9.96 -2.72
N SER A 137 16.42 11.18 -3.04
CA SER A 137 17.65 11.79 -2.52
C SER A 137 17.58 12.03 -1.01
N THR A 138 16.44 12.50 -0.52
CA THR A 138 16.18 12.69 0.91
C THR A 138 16.19 11.36 1.65
N THR A 139 15.49 10.35 1.11
CA THR A 139 15.49 8.99 1.68
C THR A 139 16.89 8.38 1.68
N ARG A 140 17.67 8.58 0.61
CA ARG A 140 19.06 8.13 0.55
C ARG A 140 19.91 8.74 1.67
N ALA A 141 19.81 10.04 1.88
CA ALA A 141 20.57 10.74 2.94
C ALA A 141 20.19 10.20 4.33
N LYS A 142 18.90 9.98 4.59
CA LYS A 142 18.38 9.40 5.83
C LYS A 142 18.93 7.98 6.06
N VAL A 143 18.82 7.11 5.06
CA VAL A 143 19.33 5.72 5.16
C VAL A 143 20.83 5.66 5.34
N GLN A 144 21.59 6.56 4.71
CA GLN A 144 23.04 6.65 4.92
C GLN A 144 23.40 7.06 6.35
N GLN A 145 22.58 7.87 7.02
CA GLN A 145 22.76 8.17 8.46
C GLN A 145 22.57 6.89 9.30
N TYR A 146 21.53 6.09 9.03
CA TYR A 146 21.32 4.80 9.70
C TYR A 146 22.52 3.88 9.48
N GLN A 147 22.96 3.71 8.23
CA GLN A 147 24.11 2.86 7.90
C GLN A 147 25.38 3.27 8.65
N ARG A 148 25.68 4.57 8.71
CA ARG A 148 26.85 5.08 9.45
C ARG A 148 26.73 4.82 10.95
N TYR A 149 25.56 5.09 11.53
CA TYR A 149 25.33 4.92 12.96
C TYR A 149 25.42 3.45 13.42
N PHE A 150 24.98 2.54 12.57
CA PHE A 150 25.04 1.10 12.86
C PHE A 150 26.37 0.46 12.39
N ALA A 151 27.23 1.16 11.68
CA ALA A 151 28.46 0.60 11.10
C ALA A 151 29.42 0.04 12.16
N ASP A 152 29.57 0.76 13.26
CA ASP A 152 30.55 0.44 14.33
C ASP A 152 30.01 -0.56 15.35
N ALA A 153 28.78 -1.04 15.21
CA ALA A 153 28.20 -2.02 16.11
C ALA A 153 28.69 -3.44 15.78
N ASP A 154 29.13 -4.21 16.76
CA ASP A 154 29.45 -5.63 16.55
C ASP A 154 28.16 -6.45 16.46
N ARG A 155 27.19 -6.17 17.35
CA ARG A 155 25.92 -6.88 17.44
C ARG A 155 24.73 -5.91 17.41
N VAL A 156 23.82 -6.13 16.48
CA VAL A 156 22.58 -5.37 16.33
C VAL A 156 21.39 -6.27 16.63
N LEU A 157 20.42 -5.78 17.39
CA LEU A 157 19.10 -6.39 17.52
C LEU A 157 18.12 -5.66 16.61
N ILE A 158 17.44 -6.41 15.76
CA ILE A 158 16.25 -5.97 15.03
C ILE A 158 15.05 -6.62 15.73
N LEU A 159 14.37 -5.83 16.56
CA LEU A 159 13.28 -6.31 17.42
C LEU A 159 11.94 -6.16 16.71
N LEU A 160 11.21 -7.26 16.65
CA LEU A 160 9.85 -7.37 16.12
C LEU A 160 8.85 -7.41 17.28
N HIS A 161 7.56 -7.16 16.99
CA HIS A 161 6.48 -7.37 17.95
C HIS A 161 6.34 -8.85 18.35
N ASN A 162 5.60 -9.12 19.43
CA ASN A 162 5.33 -10.49 19.87
C ASN A 162 4.44 -11.21 18.84
N ASP A 163 4.74 -12.50 18.58
CA ASP A 163 4.10 -13.30 17.53
C ASP A 163 4.13 -12.58 16.17
N PRO A 164 5.35 -12.26 15.66
CA PRO A 164 5.52 -11.40 14.50
C PRO A 164 4.80 -11.93 13.27
N ASP A 165 4.15 -11.03 12.58
CA ASP A 165 3.41 -11.28 11.36
C ASP A 165 4.30 -11.21 10.11
N PRO A 166 3.75 -11.38 8.90
CA PRO A 166 4.52 -11.33 7.68
C PRO A 166 5.25 -10.00 7.47
N ASP A 167 4.65 -8.85 7.85
CA ASP A 167 5.29 -7.55 7.62
C ASP A 167 6.44 -7.31 8.59
N ALA A 168 6.27 -7.63 9.86
CA ALA A 168 7.36 -7.57 10.84
C ALA A 168 8.56 -8.44 10.42
N MET A 169 8.32 -9.70 9.98
CA MET A 169 9.38 -10.61 9.58
C MET A 169 10.10 -10.15 8.29
N ALA A 170 9.36 -9.73 7.28
CA ALA A 170 9.91 -9.23 6.03
C ALA A 170 10.70 -7.93 6.25
N SER A 171 10.16 -7.04 7.07
CA SER A 171 10.80 -5.78 7.46
C SER A 171 12.11 -6.03 8.24
N GLY A 172 12.15 -7.05 9.09
CA GLY A 172 13.38 -7.49 9.74
C GLY A 172 14.48 -7.90 8.74
N LEU A 173 14.13 -8.69 7.71
CA LEU A 173 15.05 -9.08 6.63
C LEU A 173 15.53 -7.86 5.82
N ALA A 174 14.58 -7.00 5.46
CA ALA A 174 14.85 -5.80 4.68
C ALA A 174 15.76 -4.83 5.43
N LEU A 175 15.47 -4.55 6.71
CA LEU A 175 16.31 -3.66 7.54
C LEU A 175 17.71 -4.22 7.72
N ARG A 176 17.86 -5.54 7.96
CA ARG A 176 19.18 -6.17 8.01
C ARG A 176 19.98 -5.91 6.73
N THR A 177 19.33 -6.00 5.58
CA THR A 177 19.95 -5.68 4.28
C THR A 177 20.28 -4.18 4.19
N VAL A 178 19.35 -3.29 4.52
CA VAL A 178 19.55 -1.82 4.55
C VAL A 178 20.77 -1.45 5.40
N LEU A 179 20.91 -2.06 6.58
CA LEU A 179 22.03 -1.82 7.50
C LEU A 179 23.34 -2.51 7.07
N ARG A 180 23.35 -3.24 5.95
CA ARG A 180 24.51 -4.02 5.45
C ARG A 180 25.03 -5.04 6.46
N ARG A 181 24.11 -5.71 7.17
CA ARG A 181 24.44 -6.69 8.19
C ARG A 181 24.15 -8.11 7.72
N THR A 182 24.80 -9.06 8.39
CA THR A 182 24.62 -10.51 8.19
C THR A 182 23.72 -11.11 9.26
N LYS A 183 23.37 -12.38 9.14
CA LYS A 183 22.64 -13.13 10.17
C LYS A 183 23.38 -13.17 11.52
N THR A 184 24.72 -13.12 11.50
CA THR A 184 25.56 -13.18 12.71
C THR A 184 25.77 -11.81 13.36
N THR A 185 25.70 -10.73 12.63
CA THR A 185 25.92 -9.35 13.14
C THR A 185 24.64 -8.58 13.39
N ALA A 186 23.50 -9.03 12.84
CA ALA A 186 22.18 -8.48 13.16
C ALA A 186 21.16 -9.61 13.35
N ILE A 187 20.77 -9.79 14.60
CA ILE A 187 19.78 -10.78 15.03
C ILE A 187 18.40 -10.19 14.82
N ILE A 188 17.51 -10.93 14.18
CA ILE A 188 16.08 -10.64 14.16
C ILE A 188 15.46 -11.39 15.34
N GLY A 189 14.83 -10.68 16.25
CA GLY A 189 14.29 -11.28 17.46
C GLY A 189 12.95 -10.70 17.88
N ALA A 190 12.25 -11.41 18.76
CA ALA A 190 11.01 -10.98 19.39
C ALA A 190 11.01 -11.43 20.87
N LEU A 191 10.18 -10.78 21.72
CA LEU A 191 10.05 -11.21 23.13
C LEU A 191 9.12 -12.44 23.25
N GLY A 192 8.34 -12.76 22.23
CA GLY A 192 7.49 -13.94 22.11
C GLY A 192 7.90 -14.83 20.94
N ASP A 193 7.24 -15.98 20.84
CA ASP A 193 7.46 -16.94 19.76
C ASP A 193 6.53 -16.62 18.57
N VAL A 194 6.90 -17.06 17.36
CA VAL A 194 6.00 -17.11 16.21
C VAL A 194 5.04 -18.27 16.41
N THR A 195 3.75 -18.02 16.52
CA THR A 195 2.77 -19.06 16.88
C THR A 195 1.70 -19.29 15.82
N ARG A 196 1.33 -18.27 15.05
CA ARG A 196 0.29 -18.38 14.02
C ARG A 196 0.75 -19.27 12.88
N PRO A 197 -0.09 -20.22 12.42
CA PRO A 197 0.31 -21.19 11.39
C PRO A 197 0.80 -20.55 10.09
N GLU A 198 0.15 -19.47 9.64
CA GLU A 198 0.51 -18.73 8.44
C GLU A 198 1.89 -18.06 8.59
N ASN A 199 2.18 -17.49 9.77
CA ASN A 199 3.46 -16.84 10.08
C ASN A 199 4.59 -17.88 10.17
N LEU A 200 4.34 -19.01 10.85
CA LEU A 200 5.26 -20.15 10.90
C LEU A 200 5.57 -20.70 9.52
N ARG A 201 4.56 -20.77 8.65
CA ARG A 201 4.73 -21.24 7.26
C ARG A 201 5.66 -20.31 6.49
N MET A 202 5.44 -19.01 6.56
CA MET A 202 6.32 -18.02 5.94
C MET A 202 7.73 -18.13 6.47
N ALA A 203 7.90 -18.19 7.80
CA ALA A 203 9.19 -18.32 8.44
C ALA A 203 9.94 -19.58 7.97
N LYS A 204 9.24 -20.72 7.89
CA LYS A 204 9.80 -21.99 7.42
C LYS A 204 10.14 -21.99 5.93
N LEU A 205 9.22 -21.53 5.07
CA LEU A 205 9.42 -21.56 3.61
C LEU A 205 10.52 -20.60 3.16
N LEU A 206 10.67 -19.47 3.85
CA LEU A 206 11.67 -18.46 3.54
C LEU A 206 12.91 -18.52 4.47
N ASP A 207 13.06 -19.55 5.29
CA ASP A 207 14.17 -19.70 6.24
C ASP A 207 14.39 -18.41 7.09
N ILE A 208 13.30 -17.82 7.60
CA ILE A 208 13.37 -16.65 8.46
C ILE A 208 13.51 -17.14 9.91
N GLN A 209 14.64 -16.82 10.51
CA GLN A 209 14.89 -17.15 11.91
C GLN A 209 14.57 -15.92 12.76
N VAL A 210 13.59 -16.06 13.65
CA VAL A 210 13.26 -15.08 14.68
C VAL A 210 13.69 -15.67 16.02
N GLU A 211 14.67 -15.04 16.66
CA GLU A 211 15.19 -15.50 17.95
C GLU A 211 14.33 -14.97 19.10
N ARG A 212 14.06 -15.82 20.09
CA ARG A 212 13.40 -15.38 21.30
C ARG A 212 14.38 -14.59 22.17
N ILE A 213 14.09 -13.34 22.41
CA ILE A 213 14.91 -12.42 23.19
C ILE A 213 14.31 -12.26 24.58
N THR A 214 15.17 -12.35 25.61
CA THR A 214 14.79 -12.00 26.98
C THR A 214 15.18 -10.56 27.30
N PRO A 215 14.51 -9.87 28.23
CA PRO A 215 14.89 -8.52 28.63
C PRO A 215 16.37 -8.36 29.00
N ASP A 216 16.95 -9.33 29.66
CA ASP A 216 18.37 -9.30 30.06
C ASP A 216 19.33 -9.39 28.87
N ALA A 217 18.89 -10.00 27.76
CA ALA A 217 19.72 -10.17 26.57
C ALA A 217 19.96 -8.86 25.81
N PHE A 218 19.17 -7.80 26.07
CA PHE A 218 19.38 -6.49 25.43
C PHE A 218 20.77 -5.91 25.68
N ASN A 219 21.38 -6.20 26.83
CA ASN A 219 22.72 -5.75 27.17
C ASN A 219 23.82 -6.36 26.28
N HIS A 220 23.50 -7.40 25.51
CA HIS A 220 24.45 -8.05 24.61
C HIS A 220 24.44 -7.42 23.19
N PHE A 221 23.64 -6.37 22.97
CA PHE A 221 23.54 -5.70 21.68
C PHE A 221 24.02 -4.24 21.79
N ASP A 222 24.88 -3.83 20.87
CA ASP A 222 25.41 -2.47 20.82
C ASP A 222 24.36 -1.48 20.33
N ARG A 223 23.48 -1.94 19.43
CA ARG A 223 22.39 -1.14 18.83
C ARG A 223 21.10 -1.97 18.74
N VAL A 224 19.98 -1.27 18.91
CA VAL A 224 18.63 -1.86 18.83
C VAL A 224 17.80 -1.07 17.85
N ALA A 225 17.22 -1.75 16.88
CA ALA A 225 16.21 -1.21 15.98
C ALA A 225 14.90 -1.95 16.18
N THR A 226 13.76 -1.25 16.14
CA THR A 226 12.44 -1.88 16.06
C THR A 226 11.87 -1.66 14.66
N VAL A 227 11.20 -2.65 14.12
CA VAL A 227 10.49 -2.58 12.84
C VAL A 227 9.09 -3.11 12.99
N ASP A 228 8.15 -2.43 12.35
CA ASP A 228 6.73 -2.75 12.37
C ASP A 228 6.13 -2.74 13.78
N VAL A 229 6.78 -2.04 14.68
CA VAL A 229 6.37 -1.90 16.08
C VAL A 229 7.08 -0.71 16.73
N GLN A 230 6.36 -0.02 17.61
CA GLN A 230 6.91 1.03 18.44
C GLN A 230 7.15 0.54 19.89
N PRO A 231 8.13 1.10 20.60
CA PRO A 231 8.55 0.61 21.92
C PRO A 231 7.45 0.50 22.98
N HIS A 232 6.43 1.38 22.94
CA HIS A 232 5.30 1.34 23.89
C HIS A 232 4.48 0.04 23.85
N TYR A 233 4.48 -0.65 22.69
CA TYR A 233 3.76 -1.91 22.49
C TYR A 233 4.16 -3.01 23.49
N PHE A 234 5.42 -3.05 23.90
CA PHE A 234 5.93 -4.14 24.74
C PHE A 234 5.45 -4.09 26.21
N GLY A 235 4.83 -2.99 26.64
CA GLY A 235 4.37 -2.80 28.01
C GLY A 235 5.49 -2.77 29.06
N ILE A 236 6.76 -2.81 28.62
CA ILE A 236 7.96 -2.68 29.43
C ILE A 236 8.85 -1.58 28.85
N ALA A 237 9.64 -0.95 29.69
CA ALA A 237 10.64 0.01 29.23
C ALA A 237 11.79 -0.76 28.55
N LEU A 238 11.95 -0.56 27.25
CA LEU A 238 13.11 -1.09 26.55
C LEU A 238 14.36 -0.28 26.96
N PRO A 239 15.47 -0.95 27.31
CA PRO A 239 16.66 -0.26 27.82
C PRO A 239 17.25 0.73 26.81
N LYS A 240 17.10 0.44 25.52
CA LYS A 240 17.66 1.23 24.43
C LYS A 240 16.88 0.96 23.15
N VAL A 241 16.57 2.01 22.40
CA VAL A 241 16.08 1.93 21.02
C VAL A 241 16.79 3.01 20.21
N ASP A 242 17.52 2.61 19.18
CA ASP A 242 18.30 3.52 18.34
C ASP A 242 17.56 3.94 17.09
N LEU A 243 16.76 3.02 16.50
CA LEU A 243 15.99 3.25 15.28
C LEU A 243 14.61 2.61 15.40
N VAL A 244 13.58 3.36 14.98
CA VAL A 244 12.20 2.86 14.82
C VAL A 244 11.76 3.09 13.39
N ILE A 245 11.32 2.03 12.69
CA ILE A 245 10.70 2.12 11.37
C ILE A 245 9.34 1.44 11.46
N ASP A 246 8.26 2.19 11.22
CA ASP A 246 6.92 1.68 11.44
C ASP A 246 5.89 2.41 10.57
N HIS A 247 4.82 1.73 10.18
CA HIS A 247 3.69 2.31 9.45
C HIS A 247 2.46 2.56 10.34
N HIS A 248 2.49 2.16 11.60
CA HIS A 248 1.41 2.47 12.53
C HIS A 248 1.44 3.94 13.00
N PRO A 249 0.29 4.54 13.37
CA PRO A 249 0.26 5.89 13.93
C PRO A 249 1.22 6.05 15.11
N GLU A 250 2.01 7.12 15.10
CA GLU A 250 3.00 7.37 16.15
C GLU A 250 2.33 7.55 17.51
N GLN A 251 2.83 6.83 18.50
CA GLN A 251 2.39 6.91 19.88
C GLN A 251 3.45 7.64 20.74
N PRO A 252 3.03 8.47 21.70
CA PRO A 252 3.95 9.14 22.62
C PRO A 252 4.56 8.15 23.62
N GLY A 253 5.59 8.60 24.34
CA GLY A 253 6.10 7.88 25.53
C GLY A 253 7.37 7.07 25.29
N TYR A 254 8.03 7.19 24.14
CA TYR A 254 9.35 6.59 23.91
C TYR A 254 10.30 7.56 23.22
N THR A 255 11.60 7.27 23.34
CA THR A 255 12.67 8.01 22.65
C THR A 255 13.46 7.04 21.77
N ALA A 256 13.87 7.50 20.61
CA ALA A 256 14.79 6.82 19.71
C ALA A 256 15.69 7.86 19.04
N ILE A 257 16.90 7.46 18.63
CA ILE A 257 17.82 8.38 17.92
C ILE A 257 17.28 8.70 16.55
N TYR A 258 16.73 7.70 15.89
CA TYR A 258 16.10 7.85 14.57
C TYR A 258 14.69 7.27 14.59
N LYS A 259 13.76 8.01 13.98
CA LYS A 259 12.39 7.57 13.77
C LYS A 259 12.02 7.75 12.30
N ASP A 260 11.40 6.75 11.70
CA ASP A 260 10.78 6.82 10.40
C ASP A 260 9.38 6.19 10.47
N ILE A 261 8.44 7.00 10.97
CA ILE A 261 7.04 6.61 11.18
C ILE A 261 6.21 7.20 10.06
N ARG A 262 5.48 6.34 9.32
CA ARG A 262 4.70 6.76 8.14
C ARG A 262 3.33 6.10 8.15
N ALA A 263 2.41 6.68 8.89
CA ALA A 263 1.07 6.14 9.12
C ALA A 263 0.15 6.13 7.88
N ASP A 264 0.54 6.76 6.80
CA ASP A 264 -0.14 6.76 5.51
C ASP A 264 0.29 5.62 4.57
N TYR A 265 1.26 4.80 4.98
CA TYR A 265 1.72 3.61 4.25
C TYR A 265 0.94 2.37 4.67
N GLY A 266 0.68 1.48 3.71
CA GLY A 266 -0.03 0.23 3.96
C GLY A 266 0.80 -0.85 4.65
N SER A 267 2.14 -0.72 4.67
CA SER A 267 3.04 -1.66 5.34
C SER A 267 4.42 -1.04 5.61
N THR A 268 5.12 -1.54 6.60
CA THR A 268 6.53 -1.21 6.88
C THR A 268 7.46 -1.72 5.78
N SER A 269 7.12 -2.82 5.13
CA SER A 269 7.82 -3.34 3.95
C SER A 269 7.81 -2.35 2.78
N THR A 270 6.77 -1.54 2.62
CA THR A 270 6.74 -0.45 1.64
C THR A 270 7.81 0.60 1.95
N ILE A 271 7.91 1.04 3.21
CA ILE A 271 8.93 2.01 3.66
C ILE A 271 10.33 1.48 3.36
N LEU A 272 10.58 0.23 3.71
CA LEU A 272 11.89 -0.41 3.52
C LEU A 272 12.22 -0.70 2.05
N THR A 273 11.21 -0.88 1.20
CA THR A 273 11.40 -0.94 -0.26
C THR A 273 11.95 0.39 -0.78
N GLU A 274 11.40 1.51 -0.34
CA GLU A 274 11.94 2.83 -0.69
C GLU A 274 13.38 3.02 -0.19
N HIS A 275 13.68 2.56 1.03
CA HIS A 275 15.03 2.63 1.59
C HIS A 275 16.04 1.88 0.73
N LEU A 276 15.75 0.62 0.38
CA LEU A 276 16.62 -0.22 -0.45
C LEU A 276 16.85 0.39 -1.84
N ARG A 277 15.76 0.87 -2.46
CA ARG A 277 15.83 1.55 -3.77
C ARG A 277 16.63 2.86 -3.72
N ALA A 278 16.47 3.66 -2.66
CA ALA A 278 17.15 4.94 -2.53
C ALA A 278 18.67 4.80 -2.45
N VAL A 279 19.15 3.75 -1.77
CA VAL A 279 20.60 3.49 -1.65
C VAL A 279 21.13 2.52 -2.72
N GLY A 280 20.30 2.10 -3.66
CA GLY A 280 20.69 1.25 -4.79
C GLY A 280 21.13 -0.16 -4.38
N MET A 281 20.56 -0.72 -3.31
CA MET A 281 20.90 -2.07 -2.86
C MET A 281 20.11 -3.11 -3.64
N SER A 282 20.79 -4.20 -4.03
CA SER A 282 20.14 -5.36 -4.60
C SER A 282 19.31 -6.09 -3.52
N ILE A 283 18.11 -6.50 -3.90
CA ILE A 283 17.22 -7.27 -3.05
C ILE A 283 17.28 -8.73 -3.49
N SER A 284 17.56 -9.64 -2.58
CA SER A 284 17.53 -11.08 -2.89
C SER A 284 16.10 -11.54 -3.18
N GLU A 285 15.93 -12.53 -4.04
CA GLU A 285 14.64 -13.14 -4.34
C GLU A 285 13.87 -13.50 -3.06
N ARG A 286 14.53 -14.09 -2.08
CA ARG A 286 13.95 -14.42 -0.78
C ARG A 286 13.40 -13.19 -0.06
N THR A 287 14.17 -12.10 0.02
CA THR A 287 13.75 -10.85 0.69
C THR A 287 12.63 -10.19 -0.10
N ALA A 288 12.74 -10.14 -1.43
CA ALA A 288 11.68 -9.60 -2.29
C ALA A 288 10.37 -10.38 -2.15
N THR A 289 10.44 -11.71 -2.10
CA THR A 289 9.29 -12.59 -1.88
C THR A 289 8.63 -12.33 -0.53
N ALA A 290 9.44 -12.19 0.54
CA ALA A 290 8.96 -11.87 1.88
C ALA A 290 8.24 -10.51 1.90
N MET A 291 8.87 -9.46 1.36
CA MET A 291 8.32 -8.10 1.34
C MET A 291 7.06 -7.99 0.47
N LEU A 292 7.03 -8.67 -0.68
CA LEU A 292 5.86 -8.68 -1.56
C LEU A 292 4.66 -9.36 -0.89
N TYR A 293 4.91 -10.49 -0.21
CA TYR A 293 3.89 -11.19 0.57
C TYR A 293 3.41 -10.34 1.75
N ALA A 294 4.30 -9.64 2.43
CA ALA A 294 4.01 -8.71 3.52
C ALA A 294 3.06 -7.57 3.06
N ILE A 295 3.42 -6.86 2.00
CA ILE A 295 2.57 -5.80 1.44
C ILE A 295 1.18 -6.35 1.08
N LYS A 296 1.13 -7.53 0.45
CA LYS A 296 -0.14 -8.19 0.10
C LYS A 296 -0.99 -8.52 1.32
N SER A 297 -0.36 -9.05 2.38
CA SER A 297 -1.03 -9.46 3.62
C SER A 297 -1.60 -8.26 4.36
N ASP A 298 -0.78 -7.25 4.62
CA ASP A 298 -1.15 -6.09 5.42
C ASP A 298 -2.20 -5.20 4.76
N THR A 299 -2.09 -5.04 3.45
CA THR A 299 -3.06 -4.27 2.67
C THR A 299 -4.31 -5.07 2.31
N LEU A 300 -4.40 -6.36 2.67
CA LEU A 300 -5.42 -7.28 2.16
C LEU A 300 -5.54 -7.20 0.64
N PHE A 301 -4.42 -7.26 -0.04
CA PHE A 301 -4.32 -7.07 -1.48
C PHE A 301 -4.96 -5.76 -1.96
N PHE A 302 -4.56 -4.66 -1.33
CA PHE A 302 -5.04 -3.28 -1.59
C PHE A 302 -6.52 -3.03 -1.28
N ALA A 303 -7.16 -3.90 -0.51
CA ALA A 303 -8.54 -3.72 -0.05
C ALA A 303 -8.64 -2.91 1.26
N ARG A 304 -7.51 -2.65 1.94
CA ARG A 304 -7.41 -1.78 3.12
C ARG A 304 -6.80 -0.44 2.75
N HIS A 305 -6.59 0.41 3.78
CA HIS A 305 -5.91 1.68 3.64
C HIS A 305 -4.54 1.50 2.95
N THR A 306 -4.43 2.05 1.76
CA THR A 306 -3.25 1.96 0.91
C THR A 306 -3.05 3.28 0.18
N ASN A 307 -1.81 3.57 -0.17
CA ASN A 307 -1.49 4.72 -1.00
C ASN A 307 -0.77 4.29 -2.29
N ARG A 308 -0.46 5.22 -3.16
CA ARG A 308 0.24 4.97 -4.43
C ARG A 308 1.61 4.31 -4.20
N LEU A 309 2.29 4.61 -3.10
CA LEU A 309 3.64 4.11 -2.82
C LEU A 309 3.65 2.62 -2.49
N ASP A 310 2.56 2.09 -1.90
CA ASP A 310 2.39 0.65 -1.69
C ASP A 310 2.30 -0.09 -3.02
N LEU A 311 1.57 0.46 -3.99
CA LEU A 311 1.48 -0.11 -5.34
C LEU A 311 2.81 0.00 -6.09
N ASP A 312 3.51 1.11 -5.96
CA ASP A 312 4.84 1.32 -6.57
C ASP A 312 5.87 0.33 -5.98
N ALA A 313 5.84 0.09 -4.67
CA ALA A 313 6.68 -0.90 -4.00
C ALA A 313 6.35 -2.32 -4.45
N PHE A 314 5.06 -2.67 -4.51
CA PHE A 314 4.60 -3.96 -5.01
C PHE A 314 5.06 -4.20 -6.44
N THR A 315 4.85 -3.23 -7.33
CA THR A 315 5.27 -3.32 -8.75
C THR A 315 6.78 -3.50 -8.89
N TYR A 316 7.55 -2.83 -8.04
CA TYR A 316 9.01 -2.95 -8.05
C TYR A 316 9.50 -4.32 -7.56
N LEU A 317 8.87 -4.88 -6.51
CA LEU A 317 9.26 -6.16 -5.91
C LEU A 317 8.77 -7.36 -6.74
N TYR A 318 7.67 -7.22 -7.47
CA TYR A 318 7.02 -8.31 -8.19
C TYR A 318 7.95 -9.09 -9.13
N PRO A 319 8.76 -8.44 -10.01
CA PRO A 319 9.69 -9.16 -10.88
C PRO A 319 10.89 -9.79 -10.16
N LEU A 320 11.13 -9.41 -8.90
CA LEU A 320 12.24 -9.91 -8.07
C LEU A 320 11.82 -11.09 -7.18
N ALA A 321 10.51 -11.32 -7.02
CA ALA A 321 9.94 -12.27 -6.07
C ALA A 321 9.56 -13.61 -6.72
N ASP A 322 9.61 -14.69 -5.94
CA ASP A 322 9.08 -16.00 -6.33
C ASP A 322 7.56 -16.08 -6.07
N SER A 323 6.78 -15.88 -7.14
CA SER A 323 5.31 -15.96 -7.07
C SER A 323 4.78 -17.38 -6.75
N ALA A 324 5.55 -18.43 -7.02
CA ALA A 324 5.17 -19.79 -6.66
C ALA A 324 5.32 -20.00 -5.14
N MET A 325 6.35 -19.41 -4.55
CA MET A 325 6.56 -19.41 -3.10
C MET A 325 5.44 -18.63 -2.39
N ILE A 326 5.02 -17.48 -2.93
CA ILE A 326 3.88 -16.70 -2.38
C ILE A 326 2.61 -17.56 -2.37
N ARG A 327 2.29 -18.23 -3.47
CA ARG A 327 1.13 -19.15 -3.50
C ARG A 327 1.22 -20.28 -2.47
N LYS A 328 2.42 -20.78 -2.18
CA LYS A 328 2.62 -21.77 -1.11
C LYS A 328 2.40 -21.19 0.28
N MET A 329 2.78 -19.94 0.50
CA MET A 329 2.51 -19.24 1.77
C MET A 329 1.03 -18.94 1.97
N GLU A 330 0.32 -18.57 0.92
CA GLU A 330 -1.12 -18.30 0.94
C GLU A 330 -1.99 -19.56 1.03
N GLY A 331 -1.49 -20.66 0.50
CA GLY A 331 -2.20 -21.92 0.51
C GLY A 331 -2.52 -22.32 1.95
N ALA A 332 -3.78 -22.29 2.33
CA ALA A 332 -4.21 -22.94 3.55
C ALA A 332 -3.82 -24.42 3.45
N GLU A 333 -2.97 -24.90 4.37
CA GLU A 333 -2.87 -26.35 4.57
C GLU A 333 -4.22 -26.80 5.09
N ILE A 334 -5.04 -27.36 4.22
CA ILE A 334 -6.27 -28.02 4.63
C ILE A 334 -5.82 -29.35 5.26
N THR A 335 -5.63 -29.34 6.58
CA THR A 335 -5.34 -30.56 7.32
C THR A 335 -6.59 -31.44 7.38
N LEU A 336 -6.41 -32.75 7.54
CA LEU A 336 -7.52 -33.66 7.78
C LEU A 336 -8.35 -33.23 9.00
N GLU A 337 -7.71 -32.67 10.02
CA GLU A 337 -8.38 -32.13 11.19
C GLU A 337 -9.28 -30.94 10.82
N ARG A 338 -8.83 -29.99 10.00
CA ARG A 338 -9.67 -28.88 9.51
C ARG A 338 -10.85 -29.37 8.69
N LEU A 339 -10.64 -30.39 7.83
CA LEU A 339 -11.74 -31.00 7.07
C LEU A 339 -12.78 -31.66 7.99
N GLU A 340 -12.34 -32.26 9.09
CA GLU A 340 -13.29 -32.85 10.07
C GLU A 340 -14.16 -31.74 10.72
N TYR A 341 -13.60 -30.59 11.04
CA TYR A 341 -14.38 -29.46 11.54
C TYR A 341 -15.31 -28.87 10.47
N VAL A 342 -14.88 -28.82 9.20
CA VAL A 342 -15.78 -28.45 8.09
C VAL A 342 -16.94 -29.45 8.01
N ARG A 343 -16.65 -30.74 8.09
CA ARG A 343 -17.69 -31.81 8.09
C ARG A 343 -18.67 -31.64 9.26
N ARG A 344 -18.18 -31.33 10.47
CA ARG A 344 -19.05 -31.07 11.63
C ARG A 344 -19.90 -29.83 11.42
N ALA A 345 -19.31 -28.72 10.96
CA ALA A 345 -20.03 -27.50 10.68
C ALA A 345 -21.12 -27.71 9.62
N MET A 346 -20.86 -28.52 8.58
CA MET A 346 -21.88 -28.87 7.57
C MET A 346 -22.97 -29.78 8.11
N LYS A 347 -22.65 -30.71 9.03
CA LYS A 347 -23.61 -31.63 9.60
C LYS A 347 -24.59 -30.96 10.57
N TYR A 348 -24.11 -30.07 11.39
CA TYR A 348 -24.88 -29.42 12.47
C TYR A 348 -25.16 -27.94 12.21
N GLY A 349 -24.60 -27.39 11.14
CA GLY A 349 -24.84 -26.00 10.74
C GLY A 349 -26.13 -25.85 9.95
N ALA A 350 -26.63 -24.63 9.95
CA ALA A 350 -27.82 -24.24 9.23
C ALA A 350 -27.59 -22.93 8.46
N LEU A 351 -28.06 -22.88 7.23
CA LEU A 351 -28.12 -21.68 6.40
C LEU A 351 -29.58 -21.23 6.27
N HIS A 352 -29.93 -20.10 6.85
CA HIS A 352 -31.24 -19.48 6.71
C HIS A 352 -31.10 -17.96 6.56
N ASN A 353 -31.86 -17.36 5.67
CA ASN A 353 -31.87 -15.91 5.45
C ASN A 353 -30.47 -15.29 5.27
N GLN A 354 -29.60 -15.98 4.53
CA GLN A 354 -28.20 -15.56 4.27
C GLN A 354 -27.30 -15.56 5.52
N VAL A 355 -27.72 -16.21 6.60
CA VAL A 355 -26.96 -16.41 7.82
C VAL A 355 -26.60 -17.88 7.97
N PHE A 356 -25.31 -18.17 8.00
CA PHE A 356 -24.80 -19.50 8.32
C PHE A 356 -24.43 -19.57 9.80
N THR A 357 -24.95 -20.54 10.51
CA THR A 357 -24.64 -20.76 11.93
C THR A 357 -24.18 -22.18 12.14
N ALA A 358 -23.13 -22.39 12.95
CA ALA A 358 -22.64 -23.72 13.29
C ALA A 358 -22.05 -23.78 14.70
N PHE A 359 -22.24 -24.92 15.35
CA PHE A 359 -21.53 -25.27 16.58
C PHE A 359 -20.64 -26.50 16.33
N LEU A 360 -19.37 -26.39 16.73
CA LEU A 360 -18.34 -27.39 16.43
C LEU A 360 -18.16 -28.43 17.54
N GLY A 361 -18.89 -28.26 18.67
CA GLY A 361 -18.61 -29.01 19.89
C GLY A 361 -17.29 -28.62 20.53
N THR A 362 -16.63 -29.54 21.18
CA THR A 362 -15.27 -29.32 21.71
C THR A 362 -14.27 -29.22 20.58
N SER A 363 -13.50 -28.13 20.54
CA SER A 363 -12.45 -27.85 19.58
C SER A 363 -11.09 -27.95 20.26
N SER A 364 -10.10 -28.49 19.57
CA SER A 364 -8.73 -28.54 20.04
C SER A 364 -8.06 -27.16 20.06
N ARG A 365 -8.54 -26.24 19.19
CA ARG A 365 -7.93 -24.94 18.95
C ARG A 365 -8.96 -23.88 18.61
N GLU A 366 -8.74 -22.67 19.11
CA GLU A 366 -9.58 -21.50 18.86
C GLU A 366 -9.55 -21.04 17.40
N ASP A 367 -8.39 -21.11 16.74
CA ASP A 367 -8.21 -20.66 15.37
C ASP A 367 -9.09 -21.43 14.35
N PHE A 368 -9.50 -22.66 14.65
CA PHE A 368 -10.45 -23.40 13.81
C PHE A 368 -11.84 -22.78 13.79
N ILE A 369 -12.30 -22.24 14.92
CA ILE A 369 -13.59 -21.56 15.01
C ILE A 369 -13.59 -20.27 14.16
N VAL A 370 -12.50 -19.52 14.27
CA VAL A 370 -12.30 -18.28 13.48
C VAL A 370 -12.18 -18.60 11.98
N TYR A 371 -11.35 -19.58 11.63
CA TYR A 371 -11.15 -20.02 10.26
C TYR A 371 -12.47 -20.44 9.59
N LEU A 372 -13.30 -21.22 10.29
CA LEU A 372 -14.57 -21.69 9.71
C LEU A 372 -15.59 -20.56 9.55
N ALA A 373 -15.58 -19.55 10.43
CA ALA A 373 -16.40 -18.37 10.22
C ALA A 373 -16.03 -17.63 8.93
N ASP A 374 -14.72 -17.46 8.65
CA ASP A 374 -14.23 -16.89 7.40
C ASP A 374 -14.47 -17.79 6.19
N PHE A 375 -14.32 -19.12 6.34
CA PHE A 375 -14.52 -20.10 5.29
C PHE A 375 -15.97 -20.13 4.77
N PHE A 376 -16.95 -20.20 5.68
CA PHE A 376 -18.36 -20.25 5.30
C PHE A 376 -18.92 -18.90 4.84
N LEU A 377 -18.25 -17.78 5.13
CA LEU A 377 -18.61 -16.49 4.55
C LEU A 377 -18.37 -16.43 3.03
N GLN A 378 -17.55 -17.32 2.48
CA GLN A 378 -17.26 -17.39 1.04
C GLN A 378 -18.35 -18.10 0.23
N LEU A 379 -19.34 -18.70 0.88
CA LEU A 379 -20.49 -19.29 0.18
C LEU A 379 -21.34 -18.20 -0.47
N GLU A 380 -21.81 -18.45 -1.70
CA GLU A 380 -22.51 -17.46 -2.54
C GLU A 380 -23.70 -16.79 -1.85
N ASP A 381 -24.48 -17.54 -1.09
CA ASP A 381 -25.69 -17.03 -0.43
C ASP A 381 -25.48 -16.61 1.03
N VAL A 382 -24.23 -16.49 1.52
CA VAL A 382 -23.93 -16.18 2.91
C VAL A 382 -23.48 -14.74 3.06
N LYS A 383 -24.17 -13.97 3.90
CA LYS A 383 -23.77 -12.60 4.29
C LYS A 383 -23.29 -12.51 5.73
N TRP A 384 -23.67 -13.47 6.56
CA TRP A 384 -23.27 -13.56 7.96
C TRP A 384 -22.89 -14.99 8.31
N THR A 385 -21.86 -15.12 9.11
CA THR A 385 -21.50 -16.39 9.75
C THR A 385 -21.40 -16.24 11.24
N VAL A 386 -21.93 -17.19 11.99
CA VAL A 386 -21.80 -17.30 13.44
C VAL A 386 -21.35 -18.71 13.75
N VAL A 387 -20.06 -18.89 14.01
CA VAL A 387 -19.48 -20.20 14.31
C VAL A 387 -19.00 -20.21 15.75
N ALA A 388 -19.38 -21.25 16.49
CA ALA A 388 -19.00 -21.42 17.88
C ALA A 388 -18.37 -22.79 18.16
N GLY A 389 -17.58 -22.86 19.21
CA GLY A 389 -16.98 -24.09 19.72
C GLY A 389 -16.46 -23.90 21.13
N VAL A 390 -16.24 -25.01 21.84
CA VAL A 390 -15.71 -24.99 23.23
C VAL A 390 -14.24 -25.31 23.22
N VAL A 391 -13.43 -24.43 23.81
CA VAL A 391 -11.98 -24.62 24.03
C VAL A 391 -11.69 -24.34 25.50
N ASN A 392 -11.13 -25.31 26.23
CA ASN A 392 -10.76 -25.16 27.64
C ASN A 392 -11.91 -24.55 28.50
N ASP A 393 -13.08 -25.16 28.46
CA ASP A 393 -14.30 -24.74 29.18
C ASP A 393 -14.81 -23.33 28.87
N THR A 394 -14.34 -22.75 27.75
CA THR A 394 -14.79 -21.46 27.24
C THR A 394 -15.51 -21.69 25.90
N LEU A 395 -16.76 -21.26 25.81
CA LEU A 395 -17.48 -21.17 24.54
C LEU A 395 -16.97 -19.94 23.80
N ILE A 396 -16.39 -20.18 22.63
CA ILE A 396 -15.91 -19.13 21.74
C ILE A 396 -16.91 -18.97 20.61
N VAL A 397 -17.37 -17.76 20.39
CA VAL A 397 -18.27 -17.41 19.28
C VAL A 397 -17.55 -16.46 18.35
N SER A 398 -17.33 -16.86 17.11
CA SER A 398 -16.74 -16.05 16.05
C SER A 398 -17.83 -15.61 15.07
N VAL A 399 -17.88 -14.31 14.79
CA VAL A 399 -18.87 -13.70 13.90
C VAL A 399 -18.16 -12.99 12.76
N ARG A 400 -18.65 -13.22 11.54
CA ARG A 400 -18.21 -12.51 10.34
C ARG A 400 -19.38 -12.02 9.53
N ASN A 401 -19.22 -10.90 8.85
CA ASN A 401 -20.15 -10.43 7.85
C ASN A 401 -19.45 -9.63 6.73
N LEU A 402 -20.16 -9.35 5.66
CA LEU A 402 -19.64 -8.59 4.51
C LEU A 402 -19.53 -7.08 4.77
N GLY A 403 -19.85 -6.59 5.98
CA GLY A 403 -19.66 -5.19 6.39
C GLY A 403 -20.70 -4.18 5.90
N TYR A 404 -21.67 -4.60 5.07
CA TYR A 404 -22.58 -3.67 4.39
C TYR A 404 -23.84 -3.28 5.18
N THR A 405 -24.26 -4.07 6.19
CA THR A 405 -25.53 -3.87 6.86
C THR A 405 -25.39 -3.48 8.33
N ARG A 406 -25.19 -4.43 9.20
CA ARG A 406 -25.15 -4.24 10.66
C ARG A 406 -23.77 -4.53 11.23
N ASN A 407 -23.54 -4.11 12.46
CA ASN A 407 -22.25 -4.19 13.16
C ASN A 407 -22.14 -5.51 13.94
N ALA A 408 -21.19 -6.38 13.56
CA ALA A 408 -20.95 -7.65 14.25
C ALA A 408 -20.56 -7.45 15.73
N GLY A 409 -19.79 -6.40 16.04
CA GLY A 409 -19.42 -6.06 17.42
C GLY A 409 -20.62 -5.66 18.29
N GLU A 410 -21.64 -5.04 17.71
CA GLU A 410 -22.90 -4.75 18.41
C GLU A 410 -23.68 -6.02 18.71
N PHE A 411 -23.79 -6.91 17.73
CA PHE A 411 -24.44 -8.21 17.92
C PHE A 411 -23.85 -8.98 19.10
N VAL A 412 -22.53 -9.19 19.12
CA VAL A 412 -21.92 -9.97 20.22
C VAL A 412 -22.04 -9.27 21.56
N ARG A 413 -21.96 -7.93 21.62
CA ARG A 413 -22.15 -7.18 22.87
C ARG A 413 -23.58 -7.31 23.38
N GLN A 414 -24.58 -7.12 22.55
CA GLN A 414 -25.98 -7.22 22.95
C GLN A 414 -26.34 -8.65 23.39
N SER A 415 -25.79 -9.66 22.75
CA SER A 415 -26.12 -11.07 23.01
C SER A 415 -25.39 -11.63 24.23
N PHE A 416 -24.15 -11.19 24.49
CA PHE A 416 -23.24 -11.94 25.36
C PHE A 416 -22.44 -11.11 26.37
N ALA A 417 -22.48 -9.76 26.33
CA ALA A 417 -21.65 -8.96 27.24
C ALA A 417 -21.97 -9.13 28.73
N ASP A 418 -23.17 -9.62 29.05
CA ASP A 418 -23.63 -9.91 30.42
C ASP A 418 -23.08 -11.24 30.98
N ILE A 419 -22.59 -12.14 30.12
CA ILE A 419 -22.11 -13.50 30.50
C ILE A 419 -20.65 -13.75 30.15
N GLY A 420 -19.96 -12.81 29.50
CA GLY A 420 -18.56 -12.96 29.15
C GLY A 420 -17.96 -11.77 28.44
N SER A 421 -16.76 -11.93 27.92
CA SER A 421 -16.10 -10.90 27.11
C SER A 421 -16.65 -10.94 25.68
N ALA A 422 -17.20 -9.82 25.19
CA ALA A 422 -17.79 -9.72 23.86
C ALA A 422 -17.44 -8.38 23.19
N GLY A 423 -16.90 -8.42 21.95
CA GLY A 423 -16.52 -7.21 21.24
C GLY A 423 -16.05 -7.48 19.82
N GLY A 424 -15.74 -6.41 19.12
CA GLY A 424 -15.25 -6.48 17.74
C GLY A 424 -15.61 -5.24 16.94
N HIS A 425 -15.37 -5.35 15.63
CA HIS A 425 -15.60 -4.32 14.63
C HIS A 425 -16.88 -4.59 13.82
N ARG A 426 -17.13 -3.75 12.82
CA ARG A 426 -18.33 -3.84 11.98
C ARG A 426 -18.46 -5.18 11.25
N SER A 427 -17.36 -5.70 10.69
CA SER A 427 -17.34 -6.92 9.86
C SER A 427 -16.90 -8.18 10.59
N MET A 428 -16.29 -8.05 11.78
CA MET A 428 -15.77 -9.18 12.55
C MET A 428 -15.92 -8.96 14.04
N ALA A 429 -16.35 -9.97 14.77
CA ALA A 429 -16.50 -9.90 16.21
C ALA A 429 -16.28 -11.27 16.86
N LYS A 430 -16.04 -11.26 18.16
CA LYS A 430 -15.79 -12.45 18.96
C LYS A 430 -16.40 -12.31 20.35
N ALA A 431 -16.88 -13.41 20.86
CA ALA A 431 -17.23 -13.52 22.28
C ALA A 431 -16.50 -14.72 22.90
N LEU A 432 -16.07 -14.54 24.14
CA LEU A 432 -15.43 -15.54 24.99
C LEU A 432 -16.31 -15.69 26.23
N LEU A 433 -16.96 -16.83 26.35
CA LEU A 433 -18.01 -17.06 27.33
C LEU A 433 -17.62 -18.25 28.22
N PRO A 434 -17.42 -18.09 29.55
CA PRO A 434 -17.34 -19.25 30.42
C PRO A 434 -18.54 -20.18 30.16
N LEU A 435 -18.28 -21.46 29.93
CA LEU A 435 -19.33 -22.41 29.53
C LEU A 435 -20.44 -22.52 30.58
N GLU A 436 -20.12 -22.34 31.86
CA GLU A 436 -21.10 -22.30 32.95
C GLU A 436 -22.06 -21.14 32.81
N ASN A 437 -21.56 -19.90 32.57
CA ASN A 437 -22.39 -18.72 32.40
C ASN A 437 -23.33 -18.86 31.17
N PHE A 438 -22.84 -19.48 30.10
CA PHE A 438 -23.68 -19.77 28.93
C PHE A 438 -24.80 -20.75 29.28
N ARG A 439 -24.49 -21.82 30.05
CA ARG A 439 -25.47 -22.81 30.50
C ARG A 439 -26.50 -22.22 31.49
N GLU A 440 -26.09 -21.32 32.35
CA GLU A 440 -27.01 -20.62 33.27
C GLU A 440 -28.01 -19.76 32.51
N LYS A 441 -27.58 -19.07 31.45
CA LYS A 441 -28.45 -18.18 30.67
C LYS A 441 -29.34 -18.91 29.69
N PHE A 442 -28.84 -19.92 29.01
CA PHE A 442 -29.52 -20.60 27.88
C PHE A 442 -29.95 -22.05 28.18
N GLY A 443 -29.53 -22.61 29.30
CA GLY A 443 -29.77 -23.99 29.66
C GLY A 443 -28.68 -24.97 29.23
N ASN A 444 -28.82 -26.22 29.63
CA ASN A 444 -27.88 -27.26 29.26
C ASN A 444 -28.26 -27.86 27.89
N LEU A 445 -27.75 -27.25 26.83
CA LEU A 445 -28.12 -27.53 25.44
C LEU A 445 -27.20 -28.57 24.81
N ASP A 446 -27.73 -29.41 23.94
CA ASP A 446 -26.94 -30.23 23.04
C ASP A 446 -26.38 -29.42 21.86
N ASP A 447 -25.49 -30.02 21.05
CA ASP A 447 -24.80 -29.34 19.97
C ASP A 447 -25.73 -28.69 18.94
N ALA A 448 -26.87 -29.36 18.63
CA ALA A 448 -27.86 -28.83 17.70
C ALA A 448 -28.63 -27.65 18.30
N GLN A 449 -28.96 -27.73 19.58
CA GLN A 449 -29.65 -26.68 20.31
C GLN A 449 -28.77 -25.44 20.49
N VAL A 450 -27.46 -25.60 20.72
CA VAL A 450 -26.51 -24.45 20.75
C VAL A 450 -26.51 -23.75 19.39
N ALA A 451 -26.38 -24.47 18.30
CA ALA A 451 -26.41 -23.89 16.96
C ALA A 451 -27.74 -23.16 16.68
N GLN A 452 -28.86 -23.74 17.09
CA GLN A 452 -30.18 -23.14 16.95
C GLN A 452 -30.33 -21.87 17.78
N THR A 453 -29.84 -21.86 19.02
CA THR A 453 -29.85 -20.68 19.89
C THR A 453 -29.05 -19.53 19.28
N LEU A 454 -27.84 -19.79 18.76
CA LEU A 454 -27.05 -18.81 18.06
C LEU A 454 -27.78 -18.26 16.85
N HIS A 455 -28.45 -19.12 16.10
CA HIS A 455 -29.26 -18.73 14.95
C HIS A 455 -30.45 -17.84 15.32
N GLN A 456 -31.14 -18.14 16.41
CA GLN A 456 -32.25 -17.31 16.92
C GLN A 456 -31.75 -15.92 17.35
N LEU A 457 -30.63 -15.84 18.07
CA LEU A 457 -30.04 -14.58 18.52
C LEU A 457 -29.64 -13.66 17.33
N ILE A 458 -28.95 -14.21 16.32
CA ILE A 458 -28.57 -13.39 15.18
C ILE A 458 -29.77 -12.97 14.33
N ASN A 459 -30.78 -13.82 14.15
CA ASN A 459 -31.97 -13.46 13.41
C ASN A 459 -32.83 -12.42 14.14
N ALA A 460 -32.89 -12.45 15.47
CA ALA A 460 -33.55 -11.41 16.26
C ALA A 460 -32.82 -10.06 16.04
N PHE A 461 -31.50 -10.05 16.18
CA PHE A 461 -30.67 -8.85 15.96
C PHE A 461 -30.80 -8.28 14.53
N LEU A 462 -30.94 -9.12 13.51
CA LEU A 462 -31.06 -8.66 12.11
C LEU A 462 -32.46 -8.15 11.75
N LYS A 463 -33.50 -8.52 12.50
CA LYS A 463 -34.88 -8.05 12.30
C LYS A 463 -35.17 -6.69 12.93
N ASP A 464 -34.53 -6.41 14.09
CA ASP A 464 -34.60 -5.10 14.77
C ASP A 464 -33.84 -4.02 13.96
#